data_dcb8af5c3dc1a09aa9e3f06bed61e3aa
#
_entry.id   dcb8af5c3dc1a09aa9e3f06bed61e3aa
#
_cell.length_a   1.000
_cell.length_b   1.000
_cell.length_c   1.000
_cell.angle_alpha   90.00
_cell.angle_beta   90.00
_cell.angle_gamma   90.00
#
_symmetry.space_group_name_H-M   'P 1'
#
loop_
_entity.id
_entity.type
_entity.pdbx_description
1 polymer ?
#
loop_
_entity_poly.entity_id
_entity_poly.type
_entity_poly.pdbx_seq_one_letter_code
_entity_poly.pdbx_strand_id
1 'polypeptide(L)'
;MPPHEIAGLRLQFSQSFNGVASFSGPLIASKYFFSGAHADDLTTVQYVYMAVAGLGLMVGLAFFFTKLPEVSEEALQAEAEALAHAQGGDSNLDKPFWKQTRPITGFVAQFLYVGAQVTIGTFFLNYTHDVALLKDSEGSQLLSYGLITFTVCRFIGVALLSVISAPILLAACALGALLMVILIGSLSGIGGVVCLIAVMGFESIMYPVIFVLGTTGLGRHTRRAAGLLVMGVAGGAVFPPMQGAISEGGKVKVSFFICIPCFLYIFGWAMWIWNKDGRRWTATKASREIEREVEVNAGGAFPPAAGLGYNGEKPHYESSEIKEDLERVERA
;
A
#
# COMPACT_ATOMS: atom_id res chain seq x y z
N MET A 1 15.42 -12.46 -2.44
CA MET A 1 14.26 -11.66 -2.87
C MET A 1 14.77 -10.35 -3.43
N PRO A 2 14.34 -9.92 -4.61
CA PRO A 2 14.78 -8.65 -5.17
C PRO A 2 14.39 -7.47 -4.27
N PRO A 3 15.16 -6.36 -4.30
CA PRO A 3 14.96 -5.22 -3.40
C PRO A 3 13.54 -4.67 -3.39
N HIS A 4 12.86 -4.68 -4.53
CA HIS A 4 11.48 -4.16 -4.66
C HIS A 4 10.43 -5.08 -4.00
N GLU A 5 10.60 -6.41 -4.00
CA GLU A 5 9.70 -7.33 -3.28
C GLU A 5 9.90 -7.21 -1.77
N ILE A 6 11.15 -7.07 -1.32
CA ILE A 6 11.47 -6.79 0.09
C ILE A 6 10.88 -5.45 0.50
N ALA A 7 10.90 -4.43 -0.38
CA ALA A 7 10.27 -3.15 -0.11
C ALA A 7 8.75 -3.29 0.09
N GLY A 8 8.09 -4.11 -0.74
CA GLY A 8 6.66 -4.42 -0.59
C GLY A 8 6.34 -5.09 0.74
N LEU A 9 7.11 -6.12 1.11
CA LEU A 9 6.96 -6.82 2.39
C LEU A 9 7.19 -5.88 3.59
N ARG A 10 8.25 -5.07 3.56
CA ARG A 10 8.56 -4.09 4.60
C ARG A 10 7.46 -3.05 4.76
N LEU A 11 6.97 -2.51 3.65
CA LEU A 11 5.89 -1.54 3.66
C LEU A 11 4.60 -2.16 4.20
N GLN A 12 4.25 -3.36 3.76
CA GLN A 12 3.07 -4.09 4.23
C GLN A 12 3.18 -4.40 5.73
N PHE A 13 4.34 -4.84 6.19
CA PHE A 13 4.59 -5.11 7.61
C PHE A 13 4.45 -3.83 8.45
N SER A 14 5.06 -2.72 8.04
CA SER A 14 4.91 -1.42 8.69
C SER A 14 3.45 -0.97 8.75
N GLN A 15 2.71 -1.13 7.66
CA GLN A 15 1.28 -0.81 7.59
C GLN A 15 0.39 -1.71 8.47
N SER A 16 0.86 -2.91 8.84
CA SER A 16 0.14 -3.77 9.77
C SER A 16 0.06 -3.16 11.17
N PHE A 17 1.10 -2.45 11.62
CA PHE A 17 1.07 -1.72 12.89
C PHE A 17 0.11 -0.53 12.85
N ASN A 18 -0.05 0.13 11.70
CA ASN A 18 -1.08 1.14 11.53
C ASN A 18 -2.49 0.54 11.71
N GLY A 19 -2.73 -0.68 11.23
CA GLY A 19 -3.98 -1.41 11.49
C GLY A 19 -4.22 -1.64 12.98
N VAL A 20 -3.19 -2.04 13.74
CA VAL A 20 -3.29 -2.21 15.20
C VAL A 20 -3.63 -0.88 15.88
N ALA A 21 -3.00 0.23 15.48
CA ALA A 21 -3.29 1.55 16.02
C ALA A 21 -4.73 2.02 15.71
N SER A 22 -5.21 1.76 14.50
CA SER A 22 -6.58 2.11 14.07
C SER A 22 -7.66 1.39 14.88
N PHE A 23 -7.39 0.18 15.32
CA PHE A 23 -8.28 -0.61 16.17
C PHE A 23 -8.14 -0.26 17.66
N SER A 24 -6.91 -0.12 18.16
CA SER A 24 -6.66 0.12 19.59
C SER A 24 -7.02 1.56 20.02
N GLY A 25 -6.84 2.54 19.15
CA GLY A 25 -7.13 3.95 19.43
C GLY A 25 -8.57 4.17 19.89
N PRO A 26 -9.59 3.83 19.09
CA PRO A 26 -11.01 3.97 19.48
C PRO A 26 -11.39 3.16 20.72
N LEU A 27 -10.80 1.97 20.94
CA LEU A 27 -11.06 1.16 22.15
C LEU A 27 -10.53 1.84 23.41
N ILE A 28 -9.30 2.38 23.36
CA ILE A 28 -8.71 3.13 24.46
C ILE A 28 -9.55 4.38 24.74
N ALA A 29 -9.91 5.12 23.68
CA ALA A 29 -10.74 6.30 23.80
C ALA A 29 -12.10 5.98 24.44
N SER A 30 -12.79 4.95 23.95
CA SER A 30 -14.09 4.52 24.50
C SER A 30 -14.01 4.13 25.95
N LYS A 31 -12.97 3.37 26.34
CA LYS A 31 -12.87 2.83 27.70
C LYS A 31 -12.40 3.84 28.74
N TYR A 32 -11.51 4.76 28.37
CA TYR A 32 -10.87 5.65 29.33
C TYR A 32 -11.38 7.10 29.26
N PHE A 33 -11.89 7.54 28.10
CA PHE A 33 -12.26 8.94 27.91
C PHE A 33 -13.76 9.16 27.84
N PHE A 34 -14.51 8.18 27.32
CA PHE A 34 -15.98 8.29 27.15
C PHE A 34 -16.79 7.39 28.11
N SER A 35 -16.14 6.76 29.10
CA SER A 35 -16.84 5.95 30.12
C SER A 35 -16.71 6.59 31.50
N GLY A 36 -17.79 6.54 32.28
CA GLY A 36 -17.84 7.02 33.68
C GLY A 36 -18.34 8.45 33.84
N ALA A 37 -18.03 9.07 34.98
CA ALA A 37 -18.53 10.38 35.39
C ALA A 37 -18.09 11.57 34.51
N HIS A 38 -17.19 11.34 33.57
CA HIS A 38 -16.62 12.35 32.65
C HIS A 38 -17.12 12.24 31.21
N ALA A 39 -18.12 11.37 30.94
CA ALA A 39 -18.61 11.13 29.59
C ALA A 39 -19.20 12.38 28.91
N ASP A 40 -19.73 13.32 29.70
CA ASP A 40 -20.33 14.57 29.21
C ASP A 40 -19.38 15.77 29.28
N ASP A 41 -18.12 15.59 29.72
CA ASP A 41 -17.16 16.69 29.88
C ASP A 41 -16.31 16.86 28.62
N LEU A 42 -16.66 17.88 27.82
CA LEU A 42 -15.93 18.27 26.61
C LEU A 42 -14.45 18.65 26.88
N THR A 43 -14.12 19.02 28.12
CA THR A 43 -12.74 19.37 28.50
C THR A 43 -11.81 18.16 28.45
N THR A 44 -12.32 16.97 28.77
CA THR A 44 -11.55 15.70 28.67
C THR A 44 -11.12 15.44 27.24
N VAL A 45 -11.95 15.73 26.26
CA VAL A 45 -11.66 15.54 24.82
C VAL A 45 -10.49 16.44 24.40
N GLN A 46 -10.42 17.68 24.89
CA GLN A 46 -9.33 18.61 24.58
C GLN A 46 -7.97 18.09 25.07
N TYR A 47 -7.90 17.52 26.27
CA TYR A 47 -6.68 16.94 26.80
C TYR A 47 -6.20 15.73 25.98
N VAL A 48 -7.12 14.92 25.47
CA VAL A 48 -6.79 13.80 24.59
C VAL A 48 -6.16 14.29 23.29
N TYR A 49 -6.77 15.29 22.65
CA TYR A 49 -6.22 15.88 21.42
C TYR A 49 -4.86 16.54 21.67
N MET A 50 -4.69 17.22 22.80
CA MET A 50 -3.40 17.81 23.20
C MET A 50 -2.34 16.73 23.42
N ALA A 51 -2.67 15.63 24.08
CA ALA A 51 -1.75 14.52 24.32
C ALA A 51 -1.31 13.87 22.98
N VAL A 52 -2.25 13.63 22.05
CA VAL A 52 -1.97 13.09 20.73
C VAL A 52 -1.12 14.07 19.91
N ALA A 53 -1.43 15.37 19.95
CA ALA A 53 -0.64 16.40 19.29
C ALA A 53 0.79 16.48 19.85
N GLY A 54 0.93 16.40 21.18
CA GLY A 54 2.23 16.37 21.86
C GLY A 54 3.07 15.14 21.48
N LEU A 55 2.43 13.96 21.40
CA LEU A 55 3.08 12.75 20.93
C LEU A 55 3.51 12.90 19.46
N GLY A 56 2.66 13.45 18.61
CA GLY A 56 2.98 13.71 17.21
C GLY A 56 4.16 14.67 17.04
N LEU A 57 4.19 15.74 17.85
CA LEU A 57 5.32 16.68 17.88
C LEU A 57 6.60 15.99 18.32
N MET A 58 6.56 15.17 19.37
CA MET A 58 7.72 14.41 19.87
C MET A 58 8.28 13.48 18.80
N VAL A 59 7.43 12.73 18.10
CA VAL A 59 7.83 11.86 16.99
C VAL A 59 8.39 12.70 15.84
N GLY A 60 7.78 13.83 15.48
CA GLY A 60 8.27 14.74 14.45
C GLY A 60 9.67 15.28 14.79
N LEU A 61 9.91 15.70 16.04
CA LEU A 61 11.23 16.12 16.51
C LEU A 61 12.25 14.97 16.45
N ALA A 62 11.86 13.75 16.85
CA ALA A 62 12.72 12.58 16.75
C ALA A 62 13.16 12.34 15.28
N PHE A 63 12.26 12.43 14.33
CA PHE A 63 12.59 12.33 12.89
C PHE A 63 13.49 13.47 12.42
N PHE A 64 13.25 14.71 12.90
CA PHE A 64 14.06 15.88 12.53
C PHE A 64 15.53 15.74 12.97
N PHE A 65 15.77 15.18 14.15
CA PHE A 65 17.13 14.97 14.67
C PHE A 65 17.78 13.67 14.21
N THR A 66 17.03 12.74 13.60
CA THR A 66 17.56 11.46 13.12
C THR A 66 18.01 11.59 11.68
N LYS A 67 19.26 11.24 11.38
CA LYS A 67 19.74 11.12 10.00
C LYS A 67 19.12 9.87 9.37
N LEU A 68 18.10 10.05 8.53
CA LEU A 68 17.51 8.96 7.76
C LEU A 68 18.46 8.55 6.63
N PRO A 69 18.71 7.26 6.43
CA PRO A 69 19.47 6.78 5.29
C PRO A 69 18.68 7.07 4.01
N GLU A 70 19.24 7.91 3.15
CA GLU A 70 18.67 8.17 1.84
C GLU A 70 19.26 7.22 0.80
N VAL A 71 18.41 6.60 0.01
CA VAL A 71 18.84 5.84 -1.17
C VAL A 71 19.25 6.83 -2.24
N SER A 72 20.47 6.71 -2.77
CA SER A 72 20.97 7.62 -3.82
C SER A 72 20.16 7.45 -5.11
N GLU A 73 20.07 8.52 -5.91
CA GLU A 73 19.39 8.44 -7.21
C GLU A 73 20.09 7.48 -8.16
N GLU A 74 21.42 7.35 -8.05
CA GLU A 74 22.22 6.42 -8.81
C GLU A 74 21.87 4.95 -8.49
N ALA A 75 21.69 4.61 -7.21
CA ALA A 75 21.26 3.27 -6.82
C ALA A 75 19.86 2.93 -7.32
N LEU A 76 18.92 3.89 -7.27
CA LEU A 76 17.57 3.73 -7.83
C LEU A 76 17.60 3.55 -9.35
N GLN A 77 18.50 4.27 -10.03
CA GLN A 77 18.66 4.16 -11.47
C GLN A 77 19.24 2.79 -11.86
N ALA A 78 20.30 2.34 -11.18
CA ALA A 78 20.93 1.03 -11.42
C ALA A 78 19.94 -0.13 -11.18
N GLU A 79 19.12 -0.05 -10.12
CA GLU A 79 18.06 -1.04 -9.87
C GLU A 79 17.01 -1.04 -10.99
N ALA A 80 16.60 0.13 -11.47
CA ALA A 80 15.61 0.24 -12.53
C ALA A 80 16.14 -0.27 -13.87
N GLU A 81 17.42 -0.04 -14.18
CA GLU A 81 18.10 -0.59 -15.36
C GLU A 81 18.21 -2.11 -15.30
N ALA A 82 18.60 -2.66 -14.15
CA ALA A 82 18.66 -4.11 -13.94
C ALA A 82 17.28 -4.77 -14.14
N LEU A 83 16.21 -4.13 -13.60
CA LEU A 83 14.83 -4.60 -13.81
C LEU A 83 14.38 -4.51 -15.27
N ALA A 84 14.76 -3.47 -16.00
CA ALA A 84 14.43 -3.30 -17.42
C ALA A 84 15.12 -4.39 -18.28
N HIS A 85 16.39 -4.71 -18.01
CA HIS A 85 17.11 -5.79 -18.67
C HIS A 85 16.47 -7.16 -18.38
N ALA A 86 16.12 -7.44 -17.12
CA ALA A 86 15.47 -8.70 -16.70
C ALA A 86 14.09 -8.90 -17.32
N GLN A 87 13.40 -7.83 -17.69
CA GLN A 87 12.07 -7.88 -18.31
C GLN A 87 12.11 -7.90 -19.85
N GLY A 88 13.30 -7.83 -20.46
CA GLY A 88 13.49 -7.87 -21.92
C GLY A 88 12.85 -6.68 -22.66
N GLY A 89 12.62 -5.58 -21.95
CA GLY A 89 11.91 -4.41 -22.46
C GLY A 89 12.81 -3.21 -22.67
N ASP A 90 12.45 -2.36 -23.62
CA ASP A 90 13.02 -1.03 -23.80
C ASP A 90 12.95 -0.26 -22.47
N SER A 91 14.08 0.20 -21.99
CA SER A 91 14.17 1.02 -20.79
C SER A 91 13.48 2.35 -21.03
N ASN A 92 12.23 2.49 -20.58
CA ASN A 92 11.49 3.75 -20.58
C ASN A 92 12.06 4.77 -19.55
N LEU A 93 13.23 4.50 -19.00
CA LEU A 93 13.86 5.26 -17.91
C LEU A 93 14.18 6.72 -18.31
N ASP A 94 14.48 6.95 -19.58
CA ASP A 94 14.79 8.29 -20.11
C ASP A 94 13.56 9.13 -20.46
N LYS A 95 12.36 8.52 -20.42
CA LYS A 95 11.14 9.27 -20.70
C LYS A 95 10.83 10.27 -19.59
N PRO A 96 10.35 11.48 -19.92
CA PRO A 96 9.93 12.44 -18.92
C PRO A 96 8.83 11.85 -18.02
N PHE A 97 8.80 12.25 -16.76
CA PHE A 97 7.89 11.69 -15.72
C PHE A 97 6.43 11.57 -16.18
N TRP A 98 5.90 12.60 -16.83
CA TRP A 98 4.51 12.62 -17.31
C TRP A 98 4.19 11.65 -18.45
N LYS A 99 5.22 11.07 -19.09
CA LYS A 99 5.06 10.00 -20.09
C LYS A 99 5.18 8.60 -19.47
N GLN A 100 5.50 8.52 -18.17
CA GLN A 100 5.54 7.27 -17.42
C GLN A 100 4.10 6.84 -17.09
N THR A 101 3.63 5.78 -17.74
CA THR A 101 2.24 5.31 -17.56
C THR A 101 2.01 4.68 -16.18
N ARG A 102 3.01 4.00 -15.63
CA ARG A 102 2.90 3.24 -14.37
C ARG A 102 2.54 4.11 -13.15
N PRO A 103 3.21 5.23 -12.85
CA PRO A 103 2.87 6.07 -11.70
C PRO A 103 1.54 6.82 -11.89
N ILE A 104 1.21 7.25 -13.12
CA ILE A 104 -0.03 7.98 -13.39
C ILE A 104 -1.25 7.06 -13.21
N THR A 105 -1.22 5.87 -13.81
CA THR A 105 -2.30 4.88 -13.65
C THR A 105 -2.34 4.32 -12.23
N GLY A 106 -1.19 4.19 -11.57
CA GLY A 106 -1.09 3.84 -10.16
C GLY A 106 -1.70 4.87 -9.22
N PHE A 107 -1.50 6.17 -9.52
CA PHE A 107 -2.19 7.26 -8.80
C PHE A 107 -3.71 7.14 -8.89
N VAL A 108 -4.25 6.87 -10.07
CA VAL A 108 -5.70 6.66 -10.24
C VAL A 108 -6.17 5.44 -9.44
N ALA A 109 -5.41 4.34 -9.48
CA ALA A 109 -5.72 3.14 -8.68
C ALA A 109 -5.72 3.45 -7.18
N GLN A 110 -4.73 4.21 -6.71
CA GLN A 110 -4.62 4.61 -5.30
C GLN A 110 -5.76 5.53 -4.87
N PHE A 111 -6.11 6.50 -5.71
CA PHE A 111 -7.21 7.43 -5.46
C PHE A 111 -8.57 6.70 -5.36
N LEU A 112 -8.84 5.81 -6.29
CA LEU A 112 -10.06 5.01 -6.31
C LEU A 112 -10.12 4.03 -5.12
N TYR A 113 -8.98 3.40 -4.79
CA TYR A 113 -8.87 2.51 -3.65
C TYR A 113 -9.18 3.22 -2.33
N VAL A 114 -8.47 4.34 -2.05
CA VAL A 114 -8.67 5.06 -0.78
C VAL A 114 -10.08 5.65 -0.73
N GLY A 115 -10.62 6.10 -1.87
CA GLY A 115 -12.00 6.53 -1.98
C GLY A 115 -12.98 5.44 -1.56
N ALA A 116 -12.86 4.24 -2.11
CA ALA A 116 -13.71 3.10 -1.77
C ALA A 116 -13.55 2.70 -0.29
N GLN A 117 -12.32 2.57 0.19
CA GLN A 117 -12.02 2.16 1.57
C GLN A 117 -12.63 3.10 2.61
N VAL A 118 -12.39 4.41 2.47
CA VAL A 118 -12.93 5.41 3.42
C VAL A 118 -14.45 5.43 3.36
N THR A 119 -15.02 5.33 2.17
CA THR A 119 -16.46 5.31 1.94
C THR A 119 -17.13 4.10 2.60
N ILE A 120 -16.59 2.90 2.43
CA ILE A 120 -17.09 1.67 3.06
C ILE A 120 -17.03 1.79 4.59
N GLY A 121 -15.91 2.27 5.13
CA GLY A 121 -15.78 2.47 6.57
C GLY A 121 -16.74 3.51 7.13
N THR A 122 -16.91 4.63 6.44
CA THR A 122 -17.80 5.73 6.88
C THR A 122 -19.26 5.32 6.89
N PHE A 123 -19.71 4.62 5.84
CA PHE A 123 -21.12 4.21 5.71
C PHE A 123 -21.44 2.85 6.33
N PHE A 124 -20.49 2.23 7.03
CA PHE A 124 -20.72 0.96 7.71
C PHE A 124 -21.86 1.04 8.74
N LEU A 125 -21.83 2.04 9.61
CA LEU A 125 -22.85 2.23 10.64
C LEU A 125 -24.21 2.58 10.02
N ASN A 126 -24.25 3.42 8.98
CA ASN A 126 -25.49 3.71 8.27
C ASN A 126 -26.11 2.44 7.67
N TYR A 127 -25.30 1.54 7.12
CA TYR A 127 -25.80 0.26 6.60
C TYR A 127 -26.34 -0.64 7.72
N THR A 128 -25.64 -0.75 8.84
CA THR A 128 -26.11 -1.56 9.98
C THR A 128 -27.41 -1.05 10.57
N HIS A 129 -27.58 0.27 10.65
CA HIS A 129 -28.79 0.92 11.15
C HIS A 129 -29.94 0.84 10.15
N ASP A 130 -29.75 1.31 8.91
CA ASP A 130 -30.84 1.52 7.95
C ASP A 130 -31.22 0.26 7.17
N VAL A 131 -30.26 -0.66 6.93
CA VAL A 131 -30.47 -1.83 6.10
C VAL A 131 -30.54 -3.12 6.91
N ALA A 132 -29.69 -3.26 7.92
CA ALA A 132 -29.71 -4.44 8.79
C ALA A 132 -30.65 -4.26 10.00
N LEU A 133 -31.15 -3.05 10.28
CA LEU A 133 -32.06 -2.70 11.38
C LEU A 133 -31.50 -3.09 12.76
N LEU A 134 -30.19 -2.95 12.92
CA LEU A 134 -29.46 -3.24 14.16
C LEU A 134 -29.35 -1.98 15.02
N LYS A 135 -29.16 -2.16 16.34
CA LYS A 135 -28.87 -1.05 17.24
C LYS A 135 -27.47 -0.50 16.98
N ASP A 136 -27.27 0.80 17.23
CA ASP A 136 -25.97 1.45 17.02
C ASP A 136 -24.83 0.79 17.80
N SER A 137 -25.12 0.26 19.00
CA SER A 137 -24.14 -0.50 19.81
C SER A 137 -23.69 -1.80 19.13
N GLU A 138 -24.62 -2.53 18.49
CA GLU A 138 -24.35 -3.75 17.74
C GLU A 138 -23.58 -3.43 16.44
N GLY A 139 -24.00 -2.35 15.74
CA GLY A 139 -23.30 -1.84 14.57
C GLY A 139 -21.85 -1.47 14.85
N SER A 140 -21.59 -0.79 15.96
CA SER A 140 -20.24 -0.41 16.39
C SER A 140 -19.37 -1.63 16.75
N GLN A 141 -19.95 -2.66 17.36
CA GLN A 141 -19.26 -3.92 17.61
C GLN A 141 -18.87 -4.63 16.29
N LEU A 142 -19.80 -4.69 15.34
CA LEU A 142 -19.55 -5.30 14.03
C LEU A 142 -18.51 -4.53 13.23
N LEU A 143 -18.49 -3.19 13.30
CA LEU A 143 -17.42 -2.37 12.73
C LEU A 143 -16.06 -2.71 13.37
N SER A 144 -16.01 -2.90 14.69
CA SER A 144 -14.79 -3.33 15.38
C SER A 144 -14.30 -4.68 14.87
N TYR A 145 -15.19 -5.65 14.62
CA TYR A 145 -14.82 -6.91 13.98
C TYR A 145 -14.31 -6.71 12.55
N GLY A 146 -14.87 -5.77 11.80
CA GLY A 146 -14.36 -5.39 10.49
C GLY A 146 -12.92 -4.85 10.55
N LEU A 147 -12.61 -3.97 11.52
CA LEU A 147 -11.27 -3.42 11.73
C LEU A 147 -10.26 -4.50 12.20
N ILE A 148 -10.71 -5.44 13.03
CA ILE A 148 -9.89 -6.61 13.41
C ILE A 148 -9.60 -7.47 12.18
N THR A 149 -10.62 -7.78 11.37
CA THR A 149 -10.49 -8.55 10.13
C THR A 149 -9.49 -7.86 9.18
N PHE A 150 -9.64 -6.55 8.99
CA PHE A 150 -8.73 -5.74 8.21
C PHE A 150 -7.27 -5.87 8.70
N THR A 151 -7.05 -5.81 10.02
CA THR A 151 -5.72 -5.91 10.61
C THR A 151 -5.14 -7.32 10.47
N VAL A 152 -5.91 -8.36 10.77
CA VAL A 152 -5.50 -9.76 10.63
C VAL A 152 -5.17 -10.09 9.18
N CYS A 153 -6.03 -9.69 8.24
CA CYS A 153 -5.79 -9.90 6.80
C CYS A 153 -4.54 -9.15 6.29
N ARG A 154 -4.14 -8.06 6.93
CA ARG A 154 -2.85 -7.40 6.63
C ARG A 154 -1.65 -8.28 6.95
N PHE A 155 -1.63 -8.93 8.09
CA PHE A 155 -0.57 -9.87 8.44
C PHE A 155 -0.59 -11.11 7.53
N ILE A 156 -1.77 -11.64 7.22
CA ILE A 156 -1.92 -12.72 6.24
C ILE A 156 -1.38 -12.27 4.87
N GLY A 157 -1.65 -11.04 4.47
CA GLY A 157 -1.14 -10.45 3.23
C GLY A 157 0.38 -10.41 3.13
N VAL A 158 1.08 -10.17 4.26
CA VAL A 158 2.56 -10.27 4.29
C VAL A 158 3.01 -11.68 3.91
N ALA A 159 2.38 -12.70 4.51
CA ALA A 159 2.71 -14.09 4.21
C ALA A 159 2.36 -14.47 2.76
N LEU A 160 1.22 -14.00 2.24
CA LEU A 160 0.81 -14.26 0.85
C LEU A 160 1.74 -13.60 -0.18
N LEU A 161 2.21 -12.36 0.08
CA LEU A 161 3.15 -11.66 -0.79
C LEU A 161 4.52 -12.35 -0.89
N SER A 162 4.89 -13.17 0.09
CA SER A 162 6.14 -13.95 0.00
C SER A 162 6.06 -15.13 -0.98
N VAL A 163 4.86 -15.56 -1.34
CA VAL A 163 4.61 -16.72 -2.21
C VAL A 163 4.00 -16.31 -3.55
N ILE A 164 3.03 -15.39 -3.52
CA ILE A 164 2.25 -14.97 -4.69
C ILE A 164 2.80 -13.62 -5.19
N SER A 165 2.86 -13.45 -6.51
CA SER A 165 3.26 -12.16 -7.09
C SER A 165 2.26 -11.05 -6.75
N ALA A 166 2.78 -9.86 -6.43
CA ALA A 166 1.98 -8.72 -6.00
C ALA A 166 0.83 -8.33 -6.96
N PRO A 167 1.00 -8.31 -8.31
CA PRO A 167 -0.11 -8.01 -9.21
C PRO A 167 -1.26 -9.02 -9.15
N ILE A 168 -0.95 -10.31 -9.02
CA ILE A 168 -1.98 -11.36 -8.96
C ILE A 168 -2.74 -11.30 -7.64
N LEU A 169 -2.01 -11.12 -6.53
CA LEU A 169 -2.65 -10.97 -5.22
C LEU A 169 -3.56 -9.74 -5.19
N LEU A 170 -3.12 -8.62 -5.77
CA LEU A 170 -3.94 -7.42 -5.90
C LEU A 170 -5.19 -7.68 -6.74
N ALA A 171 -5.06 -8.37 -7.87
CA ALA A 171 -6.19 -8.71 -8.73
C ALA A 171 -7.20 -9.62 -8.02
N ALA A 172 -6.72 -10.64 -7.29
CA ALA A 172 -7.58 -11.54 -6.53
C ALA A 172 -8.35 -10.79 -5.43
N CYS A 173 -7.67 -9.90 -4.69
CA CYS A 173 -8.30 -9.08 -3.66
C CYS A 173 -9.29 -8.08 -4.26
N ALA A 174 -8.97 -7.43 -5.38
CA ALA A 174 -9.87 -6.50 -6.05
C ALA A 174 -11.14 -7.21 -6.59
N LEU A 175 -10.97 -8.41 -7.12
CA LEU A 175 -12.11 -9.24 -7.55
C LEU A 175 -12.97 -9.67 -6.35
N GLY A 176 -12.35 -10.10 -5.26
CA GLY A 176 -13.05 -10.44 -4.02
C GLY A 176 -13.84 -9.25 -3.45
N ALA A 177 -13.22 -8.07 -3.39
CA ALA A 177 -13.86 -6.84 -2.94
C ALA A 177 -15.02 -6.43 -3.86
N LEU A 178 -14.84 -6.54 -5.18
CA LEU A 178 -15.90 -6.29 -6.18
C LEU A 178 -17.11 -7.18 -5.95
N LEU A 179 -16.91 -8.48 -5.76
CA LEU A 179 -17.97 -9.43 -5.49
C LEU A 179 -18.70 -9.10 -4.17
N MET A 180 -17.95 -8.76 -3.11
CA MET A 180 -18.56 -8.38 -1.83
C MET A 180 -19.41 -7.10 -1.96
N VAL A 181 -18.94 -6.09 -2.70
CA VAL A 181 -19.70 -4.85 -2.92
C VAL A 181 -21.01 -5.12 -3.68
N ILE A 182 -20.99 -5.98 -4.69
CA ILE A 182 -22.22 -6.40 -5.40
C ILE A 182 -23.18 -7.09 -4.43
N LEU A 183 -22.68 -7.95 -3.56
CA LEU A 183 -23.48 -8.64 -2.55
C LEU A 183 -24.05 -7.67 -1.49
N ILE A 184 -23.27 -6.67 -1.03
CA ILE A 184 -23.70 -5.62 -0.11
C ILE A 184 -24.90 -4.87 -0.69
N GLY A 185 -24.80 -4.47 -1.97
CA GLY A 185 -25.89 -3.81 -2.66
C GLY A 185 -27.11 -4.71 -2.98
N SER A 186 -26.96 -6.03 -2.94
CA SER A 186 -28.01 -7.00 -3.26
C SER A 186 -28.68 -7.59 -2.02
N LEU A 187 -27.92 -7.95 -0.99
CA LEU A 187 -28.39 -8.56 0.25
C LEU A 187 -28.95 -7.51 1.21
N SER A 188 -29.75 -7.96 2.16
CA SER A 188 -30.29 -7.15 3.27
C SER A 188 -30.04 -7.87 4.60
N GLY A 189 -30.11 -7.12 5.70
CA GLY A 189 -29.89 -7.66 7.04
C GLY A 189 -28.44 -8.06 7.30
N ILE A 190 -28.24 -9.04 8.18
CA ILE A 190 -26.92 -9.47 8.66
C ILE A 190 -26.01 -10.00 7.54
N GLY A 191 -26.57 -10.58 6.48
CA GLY A 191 -25.80 -11.09 5.34
C GLY A 191 -25.01 -9.99 4.63
N GLY A 192 -25.59 -8.80 4.45
CA GLY A 192 -24.88 -7.65 3.90
C GLY A 192 -23.78 -7.12 4.84
N VAL A 193 -24.00 -7.19 6.16
CA VAL A 193 -22.98 -6.78 7.15
C VAL A 193 -21.76 -7.74 7.14
N VAL A 194 -22.02 -9.04 7.00
CA VAL A 194 -20.91 -10.02 6.83
C VAL A 194 -20.09 -9.71 5.56
N CYS A 195 -20.77 -9.33 4.46
CA CYS A 195 -20.06 -8.91 3.25
C CYS A 195 -19.27 -7.60 3.46
N LEU A 196 -19.77 -6.65 4.28
CA LEU A 196 -19.04 -5.43 4.67
C LEU A 196 -17.77 -5.75 5.46
N ILE A 197 -17.83 -6.71 6.39
CA ILE A 197 -16.64 -7.17 7.12
C ILE A 197 -15.67 -7.87 6.17
N ALA A 198 -16.17 -8.70 5.26
CA ALA A 198 -15.34 -9.41 4.29
C ALA A 198 -14.63 -8.47 3.31
N VAL A 199 -15.29 -7.42 2.80
CA VAL A 199 -14.65 -6.45 1.90
C VAL A 199 -13.50 -5.73 2.58
N MET A 200 -13.62 -5.37 3.88
CA MET A 200 -12.52 -4.78 4.64
C MET A 200 -11.30 -5.71 4.71
N GLY A 201 -11.51 -7.03 4.79
CA GLY A 201 -10.42 -8.01 4.70
C GLY A 201 -9.69 -7.97 3.36
N PHE A 202 -10.42 -7.93 2.24
CA PHE A 202 -9.83 -7.83 0.90
C PHE A 202 -9.11 -6.50 0.66
N GLU A 203 -9.61 -5.41 1.19
CA GLU A 203 -9.01 -4.08 1.06
C GLU A 203 -7.67 -3.95 1.80
N SER A 204 -7.43 -4.77 2.81
CA SER A 204 -6.34 -4.60 3.78
C SER A 204 -4.94 -4.54 3.16
N ILE A 205 -4.70 -5.24 2.06
CA ILE A 205 -3.41 -5.34 1.37
C ILE A 205 -3.26 -4.37 0.19
N MET A 206 -4.36 -3.78 -0.30
CA MET A 206 -4.34 -3.05 -1.57
C MET A 206 -3.46 -1.81 -1.53
N TYR A 207 -3.52 -1.01 -0.45
CA TYR A 207 -2.75 0.24 -0.35
C TYR A 207 -1.24 0.06 -0.59
N PRO A 208 -0.54 -0.76 0.19
CA PRO A 208 0.90 -0.93 0.02
C PRO A 208 1.27 -1.62 -1.30
N VAL A 209 0.42 -2.53 -1.79
CA VAL A 209 0.68 -3.22 -3.05
C VAL A 209 0.55 -2.26 -4.24
N ILE A 210 -0.50 -1.43 -4.29
CA ILE A 210 -0.67 -0.41 -5.34
C ILE A 210 0.52 0.57 -5.29
N PHE A 211 0.92 1.01 -4.09
CA PHE A 211 2.03 1.93 -3.92
C PHE A 211 3.34 1.35 -4.47
N VAL A 212 3.68 0.12 -4.10
CA VAL A 212 4.90 -0.55 -4.57
C VAL A 212 4.87 -0.77 -6.08
N LEU A 213 3.77 -1.31 -6.62
CA LEU A 213 3.63 -1.54 -8.06
C LEU A 213 3.69 -0.23 -8.86
N GLY A 214 3.15 0.86 -8.33
CA GLY A 214 3.16 2.17 -8.98
C GLY A 214 4.51 2.87 -8.96
N THR A 215 5.39 2.52 -8.01
CA THR A 215 6.73 3.13 -7.85
C THR A 215 7.88 2.28 -8.39
N THR A 216 7.63 1.01 -8.74
CA THR A 216 8.67 0.08 -9.20
C THR A 216 9.17 0.42 -10.60
N GLY A 217 10.49 0.33 -10.81
CA GLY A 217 11.14 0.45 -12.12
C GLY A 217 11.16 1.85 -12.71
N LEU A 218 11.16 2.91 -11.89
CA LEU A 218 11.11 4.30 -12.32
C LEU A 218 12.46 5.05 -12.19
N GLY A 219 13.50 4.41 -11.65
CA GLY A 219 14.81 5.01 -11.46
C GLY A 219 14.74 6.35 -10.71
N ARG A 220 15.35 7.40 -11.28
CA ARG A 220 15.34 8.78 -10.75
C ARG A 220 13.94 9.36 -10.49
N HIS A 221 12.90 8.81 -11.12
CA HIS A 221 11.53 9.29 -10.97
C HIS A 221 10.78 8.66 -9.80
N THR A 222 11.36 7.69 -9.10
CA THR A 222 10.72 6.96 -7.98
C THR A 222 10.25 7.89 -6.88
N ARG A 223 11.05 8.88 -6.48
CA ARG A 223 10.67 9.86 -5.43
C ARG A 223 9.43 10.68 -5.83
N ARG A 224 9.38 11.14 -7.09
CA ARG A 224 8.23 11.91 -7.63
C ARG A 224 6.99 11.03 -7.73
N ALA A 225 7.15 9.78 -8.14
CA ALA A 225 6.06 8.82 -8.21
C ALA A 225 5.49 8.51 -6.82
N ALA A 226 6.34 8.33 -5.83
CA ALA A 226 5.92 8.12 -4.43
C ALA A 226 5.07 9.30 -3.93
N GLY A 227 5.53 10.54 -4.17
CA GLY A 227 4.75 11.74 -3.83
C GLY A 227 3.39 11.78 -4.53
N LEU A 228 3.35 11.45 -5.83
CA LEU A 228 2.11 11.40 -6.60
C LEU A 228 1.14 10.35 -6.05
N LEU A 229 1.61 9.13 -5.75
CA LEU A 229 0.76 8.07 -5.21
C LEU A 229 0.20 8.41 -3.82
N VAL A 230 1.00 9.05 -2.96
CA VAL A 230 0.51 9.54 -1.65
C VAL A 230 -0.62 10.56 -1.83
N MET A 231 -0.58 11.42 -2.84
CA MET A 231 -1.69 12.34 -3.13
C MET A 231 -3.00 11.61 -3.47
N GLY A 232 -2.94 10.35 -3.89
CA GLY A 232 -4.12 9.50 -4.11
C GLY A 232 -5.00 9.32 -2.87
N VAL A 233 -4.48 9.58 -1.65
CA VAL A 233 -5.25 9.60 -0.41
C VAL A 233 -6.41 10.60 -0.47
N ALA A 234 -6.33 11.64 -1.31
CA ALA A 234 -7.41 12.60 -1.54
C ALA A 234 -8.73 11.95 -2.03
N GLY A 235 -8.70 10.74 -2.57
CA GLY A 235 -9.90 9.96 -2.89
C GLY A 235 -10.84 9.79 -1.70
N GLY A 236 -10.28 9.63 -0.49
CA GLY A 236 -11.04 9.54 0.76
C GLY A 236 -11.82 10.81 1.14
N ALA A 237 -11.50 11.96 0.55
CA ALA A 237 -12.27 13.19 0.73
C ALA A 237 -13.38 13.35 -0.33
N VAL A 238 -13.25 12.70 -1.48
CA VAL A 238 -14.18 12.86 -2.62
C VAL A 238 -15.33 11.86 -2.57
N PHE A 239 -15.04 10.60 -2.31
CA PHE A 239 -16.06 9.53 -2.42
C PHE A 239 -17.10 9.52 -1.32
N PRO A 240 -16.82 9.76 -0.02
CA PRO A 240 -17.84 9.76 1.02
C PRO A 240 -18.96 10.79 0.80
N PRO A 241 -18.68 12.05 0.44
CA PRO A 241 -19.74 13.00 0.08
C PRO A 241 -20.58 12.54 -1.12
N MET A 242 -19.98 11.92 -2.14
CA MET A 242 -20.70 11.38 -3.28
C MET A 242 -21.63 10.23 -2.87
N GLN A 243 -21.16 9.33 -2.01
CA GLN A 243 -21.99 8.26 -1.46
C GLN A 243 -23.11 8.83 -0.58
N GLY A 244 -22.81 9.87 0.21
CA GLY A 244 -23.81 10.57 1.01
C GLY A 244 -24.98 11.08 0.17
N ALA A 245 -24.69 11.78 -0.91
CA ALA A 245 -25.70 12.27 -1.85
C ALA A 245 -26.52 11.13 -2.50
N ILE A 246 -25.91 9.98 -2.80
CA ILE A 246 -26.62 8.82 -3.36
C ILE A 246 -27.50 8.14 -2.27
N SER A 247 -27.05 8.14 -1.02
CA SER A 247 -27.73 7.47 0.10
C SER A 247 -28.99 8.20 0.58
N GLU A 248 -29.17 9.46 0.19
CA GLU A 248 -30.37 10.24 0.53
C GLU A 248 -31.66 9.54 0.10
N GLY A 249 -32.69 9.66 0.92
CA GLY A 249 -33.98 9.02 0.67
C GLY A 249 -34.00 7.50 0.87
N GLY A 250 -33.15 6.97 1.77
CA GLY A 250 -33.17 5.56 2.16
C GLY A 250 -32.42 4.62 1.18
N LYS A 251 -31.57 5.16 0.32
CA LYS A 251 -30.83 4.41 -0.70
C LYS A 251 -29.43 3.94 -0.24
N VAL A 252 -29.20 3.85 1.08
CA VAL A 252 -27.90 3.46 1.66
C VAL A 252 -27.37 2.17 1.04
N LYS A 253 -28.19 1.15 0.86
CA LYS A 253 -27.82 -0.12 0.27
C LYS A 253 -27.27 0.03 -1.16
N VAL A 254 -27.96 0.80 -2.01
CA VAL A 254 -27.59 1.01 -3.42
C VAL A 254 -26.36 1.93 -3.55
N SER A 255 -26.16 2.83 -2.57
CA SER A 255 -25.05 3.77 -2.61
C SER A 255 -23.67 3.09 -2.65
N PHE A 256 -23.53 1.87 -2.13
CA PHE A 256 -22.28 1.09 -2.19
C PHE A 256 -21.87 0.72 -3.61
N PHE A 257 -22.76 0.75 -4.58
CA PHE A 257 -22.40 0.49 -5.98
C PHE A 257 -21.44 1.52 -6.57
N ILE A 258 -21.25 2.66 -5.92
CA ILE A 258 -20.21 3.64 -6.29
C ILE A 258 -18.78 3.04 -6.22
N CYS A 259 -18.57 2.00 -5.39
CA CYS A 259 -17.29 1.31 -5.25
C CYS A 259 -17.03 0.30 -6.38
N ILE A 260 -18.04 -0.11 -7.17
CA ILE A 260 -17.88 -1.08 -8.26
C ILE A 260 -16.85 -0.61 -9.29
N PRO A 261 -16.97 0.59 -9.89
CA PRO A 261 -15.98 1.07 -10.86
C PRO A 261 -14.57 1.19 -10.26
N CYS A 262 -14.47 1.45 -8.94
CA CYS A 262 -13.19 1.54 -8.26
C CYS A 262 -12.46 0.19 -8.26
N PHE A 263 -13.11 -0.86 -7.79
CA PHE A 263 -12.49 -2.20 -7.75
C PHE A 263 -12.31 -2.81 -9.13
N LEU A 264 -13.21 -2.51 -10.06
CA LEU A 264 -13.05 -2.93 -11.46
C LEU A 264 -11.81 -2.31 -12.10
N TYR A 265 -11.56 -1.02 -11.87
CA TYR A 265 -10.34 -0.36 -12.34
C TYR A 265 -9.09 -0.98 -11.71
N ILE A 266 -9.09 -1.20 -10.39
CA ILE A 266 -7.94 -1.79 -9.68
C ILE A 266 -7.64 -3.20 -10.20
N PHE A 267 -8.67 -4.02 -10.42
CA PHE A 267 -8.53 -5.34 -11.03
C PHE A 267 -7.91 -5.26 -12.43
N GLY A 268 -8.45 -4.42 -13.30
CA GLY A 268 -7.94 -4.23 -14.66
C GLY A 268 -6.50 -3.71 -14.67
N TRP A 269 -6.18 -2.76 -13.79
CA TRP A 269 -4.83 -2.22 -13.63
C TRP A 269 -3.85 -3.28 -13.12
N ALA A 270 -4.23 -4.09 -12.15
CA ALA A 270 -3.41 -5.19 -11.65
C ALA A 270 -3.11 -6.22 -12.75
N MET A 271 -4.11 -6.59 -13.56
CA MET A 271 -3.96 -7.49 -14.69
C MET A 271 -3.09 -6.90 -15.80
N TRP A 272 -3.19 -5.58 -16.04
CA TRP A 272 -2.33 -4.88 -16.98
C TRP A 272 -0.86 -4.89 -16.52
N ILE A 273 -0.59 -4.61 -15.24
CA ILE A 273 0.76 -4.70 -14.64
C ILE A 273 1.29 -6.13 -14.76
N TRP A 274 0.48 -7.13 -14.39
CA TRP A 274 0.88 -8.53 -14.47
C TRP A 274 1.28 -8.96 -15.91
N ASN A 275 0.52 -8.52 -16.91
CA ASN A 275 0.82 -8.80 -18.30
C ASN A 275 2.11 -8.10 -18.75
N LYS A 276 2.35 -6.86 -18.27
CA LYS A 276 3.53 -6.07 -18.59
C LYS A 276 4.80 -6.62 -17.93
N ASP A 277 4.69 -7.17 -16.71
CA ASP A 277 5.81 -7.72 -15.94
C ASP A 277 6.11 -9.21 -16.29
N GLY A 278 5.67 -9.67 -17.46
CA GLY A 278 6.04 -10.99 -18.00
C GLY A 278 5.23 -12.16 -17.45
N ARG A 279 4.01 -11.93 -16.94
CA ARG A 279 3.04 -12.97 -16.48
C ARG A 279 3.57 -13.92 -15.41
N ARG A 280 4.33 -13.41 -14.45
CA ARG A 280 4.92 -14.21 -13.36
C ARG A 280 3.88 -14.48 -12.27
N TRP A 281 3.70 -15.77 -11.90
CA TRP A 281 2.71 -16.20 -10.90
C TRP A 281 3.28 -16.23 -9.47
N THR A 282 4.58 -16.53 -9.32
CA THR A 282 5.20 -16.71 -8.01
C THR A 282 6.31 -15.68 -7.79
N ALA A 283 6.34 -15.09 -6.60
CA ALA A 283 7.36 -14.15 -6.16
C ALA A 283 8.77 -14.79 -6.21
N THR A 284 8.91 -16.03 -5.77
CA THR A 284 10.19 -16.74 -5.63
C THR A 284 10.93 -17.00 -6.94
N LYS A 285 10.21 -17.27 -8.06
CA LYS A 285 10.86 -17.49 -9.37
C LYS A 285 11.36 -16.18 -9.98
N ALA A 286 10.56 -15.13 -9.86
CA ALA A 286 10.96 -13.79 -10.32
C ALA A 286 12.20 -13.28 -9.60
N SER A 287 12.28 -13.51 -8.28
CA SER A 287 13.42 -13.14 -7.45
C SER A 287 14.72 -13.80 -7.87
N ARG A 288 14.70 -15.11 -8.08
CA ARG A 288 15.91 -15.88 -8.43
C ARG A 288 16.43 -15.56 -9.83
N GLU A 289 15.55 -15.26 -10.76
CA GLU A 289 15.97 -14.88 -12.12
C GLU A 289 16.61 -13.49 -12.12
N ILE A 290 16.04 -12.52 -11.40
CA ILE A 290 16.59 -11.17 -11.28
C ILE A 290 17.94 -11.20 -10.50
N GLU A 291 18.02 -11.95 -9.40
CA GLU A 291 19.28 -12.12 -8.67
C GLU A 291 20.37 -12.71 -9.55
N ARG A 292 20.08 -13.74 -10.35
CA ARG A 292 21.04 -14.32 -11.30
C ARG A 292 21.46 -13.33 -12.37
N GLU A 293 20.53 -12.56 -12.94
CA GLU A 293 20.88 -11.58 -13.98
C GLU A 293 21.67 -10.40 -13.41
N VAL A 294 21.34 -9.95 -12.18
CA VAL A 294 22.13 -8.92 -11.48
C VAL A 294 23.54 -9.44 -11.15
N GLU A 295 23.68 -10.69 -10.69
CA GLU A 295 24.99 -11.30 -10.45
C GLU A 295 25.81 -11.45 -11.74
N VAL A 296 25.18 -11.86 -12.83
CA VAL A 296 25.86 -12.03 -14.13
C VAL A 296 26.28 -10.68 -14.72
N ASN A 297 25.39 -9.66 -14.68
CA ASN A 297 25.68 -8.37 -15.27
C ASN A 297 26.58 -7.48 -14.40
N ALA A 298 26.60 -7.69 -13.07
CA ALA A 298 27.49 -6.99 -12.16
C ALA A 298 28.93 -7.57 -12.12
N GLY A 299 29.22 -8.62 -12.90
CA GLY A 299 30.56 -9.20 -12.99
C GLY A 299 31.15 -9.63 -11.64
N GLY A 300 30.32 -10.04 -10.68
CA GLY A 300 30.78 -10.43 -9.34
C GLY A 300 31.12 -9.24 -8.41
N ALA A 301 30.83 -8.01 -8.78
CA ALA A 301 31.26 -6.80 -8.03
C ALA A 301 30.36 -6.45 -6.83
N PHE A 302 29.30 -7.20 -6.55
CA PHE A 302 28.51 -7.03 -5.33
C PHE A 302 28.78 -8.16 -4.34
N PRO A 303 29.27 -7.87 -3.11
CA PRO A 303 29.35 -8.90 -2.08
C PRO A 303 27.93 -9.40 -1.75
N PRO A 304 27.77 -10.71 -1.46
CA PRO A 304 26.49 -11.26 -1.07
C PRO A 304 25.98 -10.47 0.14
N ALA A 305 24.68 -10.21 0.18
CA ALA A 305 24.02 -9.48 1.27
C ALA A 305 24.21 -10.23 2.60
N ALA A 306 25.38 -10.07 3.19
CA ALA A 306 25.71 -10.49 4.53
C ALA A 306 25.17 -9.44 5.50
N GLY A 307 24.52 -9.92 6.55
CA GLY A 307 23.81 -9.12 7.53
C GLY A 307 24.61 -7.97 8.12
N LEU A 308 23.88 -6.91 8.41
CA LEU A 308 24.10 -5.84 9.38
C LEU A 308 25.49 -5.83 10.07
N GLY A 309 26.42 -5.07 9.50
CA GLY A 309 27.70 -4.73 10.09
C GLY A 309 28.33 -3.61 9.30
N TYR A 310 27.82 -2.37 9.47
CA TYR A 310 28.41 -1.18 8.87
C TYR A 310 29.63 -0.75 9.69
N ASN A 311 30.81 -1.16 9.28
CA ASN A 311 32.06 -0.51 9.66
C ASN A 311 32.46 0.43 8.51
N GLY A 312 32.49 1.72 8.84
CA GLY A 312 32.75 2.80 7.89
C GLY A 312 34.17 2.91 7.41
N GLU A 313 34.58 2.04 6.51
CA GLU A 313 35.79 2.23 5.70
C GLU A 313 35.38 2.38 4.23
N LYS A 314 35.70 3.54 3.66
CA LYS A 314 35.54 3.80 2.23
C LYS A 314 36.49 2.86 1.47
N PRO A 315 36.06 2.10 0.45
CA PRO A 315 36.98 1.38 -0.42
C PRO A 315 37.78 2.41 -1.22
N HIS A 316 39.10 2.37 -1.03
CA HIS A 316 40.06 3.04 -1.88
C HIS A 316 40.05 2.29 -3.22
N TYR A 317 39.43 2.85 -4.24
CA TYR A 317 39.66 2.40 -5.60
C TYR A 317 40.95 3.04 -6.12
N GLU A 318 41.95 2.24 -6.29
CA GLU A 318 43.19 2.62 -7.01
C GLU A 318 42.87 2.74 -8.49
N SER A 319 42.90 3.97 -8.99
CA SER A 319 42.61 4.36 -10.39
C SER A 319 43.67 3.88 -11.41
N SER A 320 44.62 3.07 -11.01
CA SER A 320 45.72 2.54 -11.84
C SER A 320 45.37 1.25 -12.61
N GLU A 321 44.53 0.38 -12.04
CA GLU A 321 44.21 -0.90 -12.72
C GLU A 321 43.20 -0.75 -13.87
N ILE A 322 42.28 0.22 -13.79
CA ILE A 322 41.32 0.44 -14.86
C ILE A 322 41.96 1.02 -16.13
N LYS A 323 43.06 1.75 -16.01
CA LYS A 323 43.80 2.26 -17.18
C LYS A 323 44.57 1.16 -17.93
N GLU A 324 45.11 0.17 -17.24
CA GLU A 324 45.84 -0.93 -17.92
C GLU A 324 44.89 -1.88 -18.67
N ASP A 325 43.70 -2.12 -18.20
CA ASP A 325 42.72 -2.95 -18.91
C ASP A 325 42.09 -2.25 -20.12
N LEU A 326 41.89 -0.94 -20.08
CA LEU A 326 41.44 -0.16 -21.24
C LEU A 326 42.53 -0.13 -22.37
N GLU A 327 43.81 -0.05 -22.03
CA GLU A 327 44.87 -0.11 -23.02
C GLU A 327 45.09 -1.51 -23.63
N ARG A 328 44.69 -2.59 -22.95
CA ARG A 328 44.72 -3.95 -23.53
C ARG A 328 43.58 -4.20 -24.52
N VAL A 329 42.44 -3.59 -24.35
CA VAL A 329 41.28 -3.73 -25.27
C VAL A 329 41.50 -2.92 -26.54
N GLU A 330 42.25 -1.78 -26.49
CA GLU A 330 42.57 -1.00 -27.70
C GLU A 330 43.70 -1.59 -28.56
N ARG A 331 44.44 -2.60 -28.07
CA ARG A 331 45.53 -3.27 -28.81
C ARG A 331 45.19 -4.67 -29.34
N ALA A 332 43.92 -5.12 -29.15
CA ALA A 332 43.39 -6.39 -29.67
C ALA A 332 42.37 -6.13 -30.80
#